data_8f85a893dacdffc39cbda2ddb9ca7f9d
#
_entry.id   8f85a893dacdffc39cbda2ddb9ca7f9d
#
_cell.length_a   1.000
_cell.length_b   1.000
_cell.length_c   1.000
_cell.angle_alpha   90.00
_cell.angle_beta   90.00
_cell.angle_gamma   90.00
#
_symmetry.space_group_name_H-M   'P 1'
#
loop_
_entity.id
_entity.type
_entity.pdbx_description
1 polymer ?
#
loop_
_entity_poly.entity_id
_entity_poly.type
_entity_poly.pdbx_seq_one_letter_code
_entity_poly.pdbx_strand_id
1 'polypeptide(L)'
;MKATQRRDLLIQTLNQATTPLKATSLAKEFGVSRQIIVGDVAILRASHHDIIATNQGYLLADKATSVDDSRFRGKIVCQHLADQAIEELTIIVNHGGYVENVEVDHPYYGLIKASLQIKHAGDIQDFHAAMDKSAGTMLSSLTNGIHLHTITTPDEATFEAIKADLKAVGILLDESI
;
A
#
# COMPACT_ATOMS: atom_id res chain seq x y z
N MET A 1 12.41 -25.23 -14.45
CA MET A 1 13.42 -24.27 -13.96
C MET A 1 13.74 -24.61 -12.50
N LYS A 2 15.03 -24.66 -12.10
CA LYS A 2 15.42 -24.90 -10.70
C LYS A 2 15.06 -23.68 -9.82
N ALA A 3 14.77 -23.92 -8.53
CA ALA A 3 14.34 -22.85 -7.61
C ALA A 3 15.33 -21.68 -7.50
N THR A 4 16.63 -21.97 -7.46
CA THR A 4 17.68 -20.94 -7.42
C THR A 4 17.65 -20.06 -8.67
N GLN A 5 17.63 -20.68 -9.85
CA GLN A 5 17.56 -19.95 -11.13
C GLN A 5 16.30 -19.08 -11.23
N ARG A 6 15.19 -19.55 -10.66
CA ARG A 6 13.93 -18.79 -10.66
C ARG A 6 14.04 -17.56 -9.76
N ARG A 7 14.65 -17.68 -8.59
CA ARG A 7 14.87 -16.53 -7.69
C ARG A 7 15.84 -15.50 -8.29
N ASP A 8 16.90 -15.96 -8.95
CA ASP A 8 17.83 -15.06 -9.65
C ASP A 8 17.09 -14.28 -10.76
N LEU A 9 16.27 -14.96 -11.54
CA LEU A 9 15.45 -14.33 -12.58
C LEU A 9 14.42 -13.38 -11.97
N LEU A 10 13.80 -13.73 -10.84
CA LEU A 10 12.84 -12.90 -10.14
C LEU A 10 13.46 -11.56 -9.70
N ILE A 11 14.66 -11.58 -9.13
CA ILE A 11 15.39 -10.35 -8.77
C ILE A 11 15.73 -9.53 -10.02
N GLN A 12 16.20 -10.16 -11.10
CA GLN A 12 16.47 -9.44 -12.36
C GLN A 12 15.20 -8.77 -12.91
N THR A 13 14.09 -9.48 -12.90
CA THR A 13 12.79 -8.94 -13.36
C THR A 13 12.35 -7.76 -12.49
N LEU A 14 12.46 -7.84 -11.16
CA LEU A 14 12.15 -6.75 -10.25
C LEU A 14 13.11 -5.56 -10.43
N ASN A 15 14.39 -5.79 -10.73
CA ASN A 15 15.37 -4.74 -11.03
C ASN A 15 15.02 -3.93 -12.28
N GLN A 16 14.43 -4.57 -13.28
CA GLN A 16 14.05 -3.91 -14.53
C GLN A 16 12.67 -3.23 -14.44
N ALA A 17 11.85 -3.64 -13.46
CA ALA A 17 10.49 -3.12 -13.30
C ALA A 17 10.50 -1.67 -12.80
N THR A 18 9.68 -0.84 -13.41
CA THR A 18 9.39 0.54 -12.99
C THR A 18 8.08 0.67 -12.24
N THR A 19 7.27 -0.37 -12.24
CA THR A 19 5.97 -0.48 -11.56
C THR A 19 5.87 -1.81 -10.82
N PRO A 20 5.02 -1.90 -9.78
CA PRO A 20 4.84 -3.14 -9.05
C PRO A 20 4.39 -4.30 -9.92
N LEU A 21 4.98 -5.49 -9.73
CA LEU A 21 4.69 -6.69 -10.48
C LEU A 21 3.79 -7.63 -9.67
N LYS A 22 2.62 -7.97 -10.22
CA LYS A 22 1.67 -8.88 -9.56
C LYS A 22 2.25 -10.30 -9.44
N ALA A 23 2.12 -10.92 -8.26
CA ALA A 23 2.57 -12.31 -8.05
C ALA A 23 1.95 -13.30 -9.03
N THR A 24 0.71 -13.06 -9.46
CA THR A 24 0.00 -13.87 -10.47
C THR A 24 0.62 -13.75 -11.86
N SER A 25 1.07 -12.55 -12.25
CA SER A 25 1.74 -12.32 -13.53
C SER A 25 3.11 -12.99 -13.55
N LEU A 26 3.90 -12.83 -12.48
CA LEU A 26 5.19 -13.52 -12.32
C LEU A 26 5.03 -15.04 -12.31
N ALA A 27 3.99 -15.56 -11.65
CA ALA A 27 3.69 -16.98 -11.62
C ALA A 27 3.41 -17.54 -13.02
N LYS A 28 2.63 -16.81 -13.81
CA LYS A 28 2.32 -17.17 -15.21
C LYS A 28 3.56 -17.14 -16.08
N GLU A 29 4.38 -16.10 -15.96
CA GLU A 29 5.62 -15.92 -16.73
C GLU A 29 6.63 -17.03 -16.42
N PHE A 30 6.78 -17.41 -15.15
CA PHE A 30 7.75 -18.41 -14.73
C PHE A 30 7.22 -19.85 -14.77
N GLY A 31 5.95 -20.04 -15.14
CA GLY A 31 5.32 -21.36 -15.24
C GLY A 31 5.17 -22.07 -13.89
N VAL A 32 4.87 -21.31 -12.83
CA VAL A 32 4.72 -21.82 -11.44
C VAL A 32 3.42 -21.32 -10.81
N SER A 33 3.07 -21.82 -9.62
CA SER A 33 1.94 -21.29 -8.87
C SER A 33 2.26 -19.94 -8.21
N ARG A 34 1.22 -19.13 -7.94
CA ARG A 34 1.36 -17.88 -7.16
C ARG A 34 2.04 -18.13 -5.82
N GLN A 35 1.71 -19.25 -5.14
CA GLN A 35 2.29 -19.60 -3.84
C GLN A 35 3.80 -19.82 -3.90
N ILE A 36 4.32 -20.37 -5.02
CA ILE A 36 5.76 -20.52 -5.22
C ILE A 36 6.42 -19.15 -5.32
N ILE A 37 5.85 -18.18 -6.04
CA ILE A 37 6.37 -16.80 -6.12
C ILE A 37 6.38 -16.15 -4.73
N VAL A 38 5.31 -16.30 -3.95
CA VAL A 38 5.25 -15.78 -2.57
C VAL A 38 6.37 -16.37 -1.70
N GLY A 39 6.61 -17.67 -1.81
CA GLY A 39 7.72 -18.35 -1.11
C GLY A 39 9.10 -17.87 -1.56
N ASP A 40 9.29 -17.71 -2.88
CA ASP A 40 10.55 -17.20 -3.43
C ASP A 40 10.85 -15.77 -2.95
N VAL A 41 9.84 -14.89 -2.92
CA VAL A 41 9.96 -13.53 -2.39
C VAL A 41 10.33 -13.55 -0.90
N ALA A 42 9.72 -14.42 -0.11
CA ALA A 42 10.05 -14.57 1.31
C ALA A 42 11.51 -14.99 1.52
N ILE A 43 12.02 -15.94 0.71
CA ILE A 43 13.42 -16.39 0.75
C ILE A 43 14.36 -15.26 0.34
N LEU A 44 14.03 -14.51 -0.72
CA LEU A 44 14.84 -13.38 -1.18
C LEU A 44 14.92 -12.27 -0.12
N ARG A 45 13.81 -11.98 0.58
CA ARG A 45 13.81 -11.05 1.72
C ARG A 45 14.72 -11.53 2.86
N ALA A 46 14.66 -12.83 3.18
CA ALA A 46 15.55 -13.43 4.16
C ALA A 46 17.04 -13.36 3.74
N SER A 47 17.30 -13.23 2.44
CA SER A 47 18.64 -13.04 1.86
C SER A 47 19.00 -11.57 1.62
N HIS A 48 18.38 -10.65 2.37
CA HIS A 48 18.64 -9.20 2.37
C HIS A 48 18.27 -8.46 1.08
N HIS A 49 17.34 -8.99 0.28
CA HIS A 49 16.76 -8.23 -0.82
C HIS A 49 15.55 -7.43 -0.32
N ASP A 50 15.61 -6.10 -0.41
CA ASP A 50 14.54 -5.20 0.02
C ASP A 50 13.37 -5.18 -0.98
N ILE A 51 12.54 -6.22 -0.94
CA ILE A 51 11.35 -6.34 -1.77
C ILE A 51 10.13 -5.88 -0.97
N ILE A 52 9.45 -4.84 -1.45
CA ILE A 52 8.20 -4.33 -0.87
C ILE A 52 7.02 -5.06 -1.54
N ALA A 53 6.06 -5.49 -0.73
CA ALA A 53 4.75 -5.91 -1.19
C ALA A 53 3.78 -4.73 -1.09
N THR A 54 3.10 -4.43 -2.17
CA THR A 54 2.03 -3.44 -2.25
C THR A 54 0.72 -4.13 -2.64
N ASN A 55 -0.40 -3.42 -2.57
CA ASN A 55 -1.68 -3.92 -3.12
C ASN A 55 -1.62 -4.20 -4.63
N GLN A 56 -0.66 -3.59 -5.35
CA GLN A 56 -0.46 -3.74 -6.79
C GLN A 56 0.55 -4.84 -7.16
N GLY A 57 1.39 -5.29 -6.21
CA GLY A 57 2.40 -6.31 -6.44
C GLY A 57 3.71 -6.05 -5.71
N TYR A 58 4.78 -6.68 -6.20
CA TYR A 58 6.13 -6.58 -5.65
C TYR A 58 6.97 -5.53 -6.37
N LEU A 59 7.78 -4.82 -5.61
CA LEU A 59 8.71 -3.79 -6.09
C LEU A 59 9.96 -3.80 -5.21
N LEU A 60 11.11 -3.41 -5.73
CA LEU A 60 12.29 -3.15 -4.91
C LEU A 60 12.16 -1.82 -4.16
N ALA A 61 12.68 -1.75 -2.93
CA ALA A 61 12.54 -0.58 -2.05
C ALA A 61 13.15 0.69 -2.62
N ASP A 62 14.28 0.59 -3.30
CA ASP A 62 14.95 1.71 -3.96
C ASP A 62 14.12 2.37 -5.07
N LYS A 63 13.17 1.62 -5.63
CA LYS A 63 12.24 2.11 -6.67
C LYS A 63 10.91 2.63 -6.10
N ALA A 64 10.58 2.25 -4.87
CA ALA A 64 9.38 2.74 -4.18
C ALA A 64 9.56 4.17 -3.64
N THR A 65 10.78 4.62 -3.43
CA THR A 65 11.14 5.85 -2.72
C THR A 65 11.42 7.05 -3.60
N SER A 66 11.05 7.08 -4.88
CA SER A 66 11.08 8.31 -5.66
C SER A 66 9.96 9.27 -5.23
N VAL A 67 9.91 9.61 -3.94
CA VAL A 67 9.18 10.78 -3.46
C VAL A 67 10.06 11.97 -3.81
N ASP A 68 9.58 12.83 -4.69
CA ASP A 68 10.18 14.13 -4.96
C ASP A 68 10.32 14.87 -3.62
N ASP A 69 11.54 15.17 -3.18
CA ASP A 69 11.87 15.85 -1.93
C ASP A 69 11.20 17.24 -1.81
N SER A 70 10.64 17.77 -2.92
CA SER A 70 9.89 19.02 -2.96
C SER A 70 8.45 18.89 -2.45
N ARG A 71 7.93 17.67 -2.23
CA ARG A 71 6.56 17.42 -1.81
C ARG A 71 6.41 17.41 -0.30
N PHE A 72 5.25 17.86 0.18
CA PHE A 72 4.89 17.75 1.59
C PHE A 72 4.51 16.30 1.95
N ARG A 73 5.00 15.80 3.07
CA ARG A 73 4.71 14.46 3.56
C ARG A 73 4.23 14.53 5.00
N GLY A 74 3.05 13.99 5.25
CA GLY A 74 2.44 14.01 6.59
C GLY A 74 1.69 12.72 6.91
N LYS A 75 1.28 12.59 8.16
CA LYS A 75 0.42 11.50 8.63
C LYS A 75 -0.96 12.02 9.00
N ILE A 76 -1.99 11.25 8.67
CA ILE A 76 -3.36 11.47 9.11
C ILE A 76 -3.84 10.27 9.91
N VAL A 77 -4.71 10.52 10.89
CA VAL A 77 -5.39 9.48 11.66
C VAL A 77 -6.84 9.46 11.23
N CYS A 78 -7.32 8.30 10.83
CA CYS A 78 -8.69 8.10 10.38
C CYS A 78 -9.38 7.03 11.23
N GLN A 79 -10.71 7.15 11.32
CA GLN A 79 -11.55 6.14 11.94
C GLN A 79 -12.81 5.93 11.13
N HIS A 80 -12.92 4.78 10.50
CA HIS A 80 -14.10 4.36 9.75
C HIS A 80 -14.11 2.84 9.54
N LEU A 81 -15.25 2.32 9.10
CA LEU A 81 -15.39 0.93 8.69
C LEU A 81 -15.10 0.76 7.19
N ALA A 82 -15.15 -0.47 6.70
CA ALA A 82 -14.76 -0.81 5.34
C ALA A 82 -15.60 -0.11 4.25
N ASP A 83 -16.83 0.27 4.54
CA ASP A 83 -17.75 0.98 3.64
C ASP A 83 -17.28 2.38 3.25
N GLN A 84 -16.49 3.05 4.10
CA GLN A 84 -15.96 4.39 3.84
C GLN A 84 -14.52 4.39 3.28
N ALA A 85 -13.87 3.24 3.13
CA ALA A 85 -12.50 3.16 2.67
C ALA A 85 -12.29 3.77 1.27
N ILE A 86 -13.21 3.54 0.36
CA ILE A 86 -13.13 4.07 -1.00
C ILE A 86 -13.38 5.59 -1.02
N GLU A 87 -14.28 6.10 -0.17
CA GLU A 87 -14.53 7.52 0.00
C GLU A 87 -13.27 8.24 0.51
N GLU A 88 -12.62 7.70 1.54
CA GLU A 88 -11.35 8.21 2.07
C GLU A 88 -10.28 8.33 0.99
N LEU A 89 -9.98 7.22 0.31
CA LEU A 89 -8.96 7.18 -0.73
C LEU A 89 -9.30 8.13 -1.90
N THR A 90 -10.57 8.25 -2.25
CA THR A 90 -11.04 9.14 -3.31
C THR A 90 -10.82 10.61 -2.95
N ILE A 91 -11.11 11.01 -1.71
CA ILE A 91 -10.86 12.38 -1.24
C ILE A 91 -9.38 12.70 -1.35
N ILE A 92 -8.50 11.83 -0.84
CA ILE A 92 -7.05 12.05 -0.85
C ILE A 92 -6.52 12.19 -2.28
N VAL A 93 -6.89 11.25 -3.16
CA VAL A 93 -6.39 11.21 -4.55
C VAL A 93 -6.92 12.38 -5.39
N ASN A 94 -8.16 12.81 -5.19
CA ASN A 94 -8.76 13.94 -5.90
C ASN A 94 -8.05 15.26 -5.62
N HIS A 95 -7.45 15.42 -4.45
CA HIS A 95 -6.57 16.56 -4.12
C HIS A 95 -5.13 16.40 -4.66
N GLY A 96 -4.82 15.32 -5.37
CA GLY A 96 -3.46 15.02 -5.82
C GLY A 96 -2.58 14.41 -4.74
N GLY A 97 -3.18 13.89 -3.68
CA GLY A 97 -2.50 13.16 -2.63
C GLY A 97 -2.10 11.75 -3.09
N TYR A 98 -1.01 11.27 -2.52
CA TYR A 98 -0.51 9.92 -2.68
C TYR A 98 -0.55 9.20 -1.33
N VAL A 99 -1.30 8.10 -1.24
CA VAL A 99 -1.37 7.26 -0.04
C VAL A 99 -0.27 6.21 -0.09
N GLU A 100 0.76 6.39 0.74
CA GLU A 100 1.93 5.49 0.76
C GLU A 100 1.61 4.17 1.45
N ASN A 101 0.95 4.23 2.60
CA ASN A 101 0.76 3.07 3.46
C ASN A 101 -0.49 3.21 4.34
N VAL A 102 -0.82 2.12 5.04
CA VAL A 102 -1.72 2.08 6.19
C VAL A 102 -0.97 1.51 7.39
N GLU A 103 -1.16 2.09 8.56
CA GLU A 103 -0.58 1.65 9.82
C GLU A 103 -1.70 1.45 10.86
N VAL A 104 -1.62 0.37 11.63
CA VAL A 104 -2.49 0.10 12.77
C VAL A 104 -1.67 -0.34 13.98
N ASP A 105 -2.10 0.04 15.18
CA ASP A 105 -1.45 -0.37 16.42
C ASP A 105 -2.14 -1.62 16.99
N HIS A 106 -1.52 -2.77 16.79
CA HIS A 106 -2.07 -4.05 17.22
C HIS A 106 -1.62 -4.42 18.64
N PRO A 107 -2.52 -4.86 19.54
CA PRO A 107 -2.18 -5.08 20.96
C PRO A 107 -1.08 -6.12 21.20
N TYR A 108 -0.88 -7.08 20.30
CA TYR A 108 0.13 -8.12 20.45
C TYR A 108 1.36 -7.91 19.56
N TYR A 109 1.17 -7.37 18.34
CA TYR A 109 2.22 -7.25 17.35
C TYR A 109 2.84 -5.85 17.30
N GLY A 110 2.26 -4.87 18.02
CA GLY A 110 2.65 -3.46 17.90
C GLY A 110 2.24 -2.86 16.57
N LEU A 111 3.03 -1.96 16.04
CA LEU A 111 2.72 -1.26 14.79
C LEU A 111 2.80 -2.21 13.58
N ILE A 112 1.64 -2.47 12.97
CA ILE A 112 1.55 -3.18 11.70
C ILE A 112 1.42 -2.15 10.59
N LYS A 113 2.30 -2.24 9.58
CA LYS A 113 2.33 -1.36 8.43
C LYS A 113 2.21 -2.14 7.13
N ALA A 114 1.31 -1.70 6.25
CA ALA A 114 1.17 -2.23 4.90
C ALA A 114 1.33 -1.11 3.87
N SER A 115 2.13 -1.36 2.83
CA SER A 115 2.31 -0.43 1.71
C SER A 115 1.10 -0.46 0.79
N LEU A 116 0.50 0.69 0.49
CA LEU A 116 -0.66 0.82 -0.40
C LEU A 116 -0.28 1.32 -1.79
N GLN A 117 0.50 2.39 -1.89
CA GLN A 117 0.94 2.96 -3.17
C GLN A 117 -0.24 3.42 -4.07
N ILE A 118 -1.21 4.14 -3.48
CA ILE A 118 -2.41 4.62 -4.20
C ILE A 118 -2.21 6.08 -4.61
N LYS A 119 -2.16 6.35 -5.93
CA LYS A 119 -1.90 7.66 -6.53
C LYS A 119 -3.01 8.15 -7.45
N HIS A 120 -3.76 7.23 -8.05
CA HIS A 120 -4.71 7.51 -9.12
C HIS A 120 -6.03 6.79 -8.89
N ALA A 121 -7.09 7.24 -9.55
CA ALA A 121 -8.40 6.59 -9.49
C ALA A 121 -8.36 5.10 -9.91
N GLY A 122 -7.48 4.75 -10.85
CA GLY A 122 -7.26 3.34 -11.24
C GLY A 122 -6.74 2.47 -10.12
N ASP A 123 -5.84 3.01 -9.27
CA ASP A 123 -5.32 2.28 -8.11
C ASP A 123 -6.44 2.02 -7.09
N ILE A 124 -7.36 2.98 -6.91
CA ILE A 124 -8.54 2.82 -6.04
C ILE A 124 -9.46 1.73 -6.57
N GLN A 125 -9.70 1.69 -7.88
CA GLN A 125 -10.51 0.66 -8.52
C GLN A 125 -9.89 -0.74 -8.35
N ASP A 126 -8.58 -0.86 -8.54
CA ASP A 126 -7.85 -2.12 -8.31
C ASP A 126 -7.93 -2.56 -6.84
N PHE A 127 -7.81 -1.62 -5.91
CA PHE A 127 -7.93 -1.87 -4.48
C PHE A 127 -9.35 -2.35 -4.12
N HIS A 128 -10.39 -1.67 -4.60
CA HIS A 128 -11.79 -2.04 -4.42
C HIS A 128 -12.08 -3.43 -4.98
N ALA A 129 -11.64 -3.71 -6.21
CA ALA A 129 -11.80 -5.02 -6.83
C ALA A 129 -11.07 -6.14 -6.06
N ALA A 130 -9.94 -5.84 -5.41
CA ALA A 130 -9.24 -6.79 -4.57
C ALA A 130 -10.00 -7.05 -3.25
N MET A 131 -10.62 -6.03 -2.67
CA MET A 131 -11.48 -6.17 -1.48
C MET A 131 -12.69 -7.07 -1.78
N ASP A 132 -13.37 -6.87 -2.92
CA ASP A 132 -14.55 -7.64 -3.32
C ASP A 132 -14.22 -9.13 -3.59
N LYS A 133 -13.03 -9.41 -4.10
CA LYS A 133 -12.61 -10.77 -4.47
C LYS A 133 -12.04 -11.58 -3.31
N SER A 134 -11.56 -10.92 -2.26
CA SER A 134 -10.95 -11.59 -1.12
C SER A 134 -11.90 -11.57 0.08
N ALA A 135 -12.03 -12.72 0.76
CA ALA A 135 -12.66 -12.78 2.08
C ALA A 135 -11.74 -12.17 3.17
N GLY A 136 -10.77 -11.34 2.76
CA GLY A 136 -9.81 -10.70 3.66
C GLY A 136 -10.45 -9.60 4.48
N THR A 137 -9.97 -9.44 5.70
CA THR A 137 -10.37 -8.35 6.61
C THR A 137 -9.38 -7.20 6.46
N MET A 138 -9.87 -5.96 6.46
CA MET A 138 -9.02 -4.78 6.46
C MET A 138 -8.21 -4.68 7.76
N LEU A 139 -6.97 -4.17 7.67
CA LEU A 139 -6.13 -3.94 8.86
C LEU A 139 -6.83 -3.06 9.90
N SER A 140 -7.54 -2.02 9.47
CA SER A 140 -8.31 -1.13 10.35
C SER A 140 -9.39 -1.84 11.17
N SER A 141 -9.87 -2.99 10.74
CA SER A 141 -10.84 -3.80 11.50
C SER A 141 -10.23 -4.35 12.80
N LEU A 142 -8.90 -4.49 12.88
CA LEU A 142 -8.19 -4.94 14.08
C LEU A 142 -8.20 -3.91 15.20
N THR A 143 -8.51 -2.64 14.89
CA THR A 143 -8.43 -1.48 15.77
C THR A 143 -9.72 -0.65 15.78
N ASN A 144 -10.87 -1.28 15.61
CA ASN A 144 -12.19 -0.62 15.55
C ASN A 144 -12.25 0.54 14.53
N GLY A 145 -11.59 0.35 13.39
CA GLY A 145 -11.53 1.32 12.32
C GLY A 145 -10.44 2.39 12.45
N ILE A 146 -9.74 2.48 13.57
CA ILE A 146 -8.66 3.46 13.77
C ILE A 146 -7.41 3.01 13.01
N HIS A 147 -6.90 3.88 12.15
CA HIS A 147 -5.67 3.64 11.39
C HIS A 147 -5.01 4.96 11.00
N LEU A 148 -3.75 4.86 10.58
CA LEU A 148 -2.98 5.99 10.09
C LEU A 148 -2.63 5.76 8.62
N HIS A 149 -2.60 6.86 7.85
CA HIS A 149 -1.98 6.90 6.54
C HIS A 149 -0.80 7.87 6.54
N THR A 150 0.31 7.46 5.93
CA THR A 150 1.31 8.41 5.46
C THR A 150 0.89 8.83 4.06
N ILE A 151 0.70 10.13 3.87
CA ILE A 151 0.33 10.70 2.58
C ILE A 151 1.35 11.74 2.13
N THR A 152 1.56 11.80 0.82
CA THR A 152 2.40 12.81 0.17
C THR A 152 1.53 13.69 -0.71
N THR A 153 1.66 15.00 -0.58
CA THR A 153 0.88 15.99 -1.32
C THR A 153 1.80 17.00 -2.02
N PRO A 154 1.31 17.75 -3.02
CA PRO A 154 2.12 18.79 -3.66
C PRO A 154 2.69 19.81 -2.68
N ASP A 155 1.91 20.19 -1.67
CA ASP A 155 2.26 21.16 -0.63
C ASP A 155 1.45 20.92 0.66
N GLU A 156 1.80 21.66 1.73
CA GLU A 156 1.13 21.59 3.03
C GLU A 156 -0.33 22.08 2.97
N ALA A 157 -0.62 23.09 2.13
CA ALA A 157 -1.99 23.62 1.98
C ALA A 157 -2.94 22.52 1.44
N THR A 158 -2.47 21.73 0.49
CA THR A 158 -3.21 20.56 -0.04
C THR A 158 -3.41 19.50 1.05
N PHE A 159 -2.40 19.25 1.89
CA PHE A 159 -2.52 18.32 3.01
C PHE A 159 -3.61 18.77 4.00
N GLU A 160 -3.64 20.04 4.37
CA GLU A 160 -4.66 20.58 5.26
C GLU A 160 -6.06 20.59 4.62
N ALA A 161 -6.17 20.83 3.30
CA ALA A 161 -7.43 20.72 2.58
C ALA A 161 -7.98 19.28 2.61
N ILE A 162 -7.14 18.27 2.43
CA ILE A 162 -7.51 16.85 2.57
C ILE A 162 -8.06 16.58 3.98
N LYS A 163 -7.36 17.04 5.02
CA LYS A 163 -7.83 16.88 6.41
C LYS A 163 -9.19 17.52 6.65
N ALA A 164 -9.41 18.73 6.10
CA ALA A 164 -10.68 19.42 6.21
C ALA A 164 -11.83 18.64 5.58
N ASP A 165 -11.64 18.07 4.39
CA ASP A 165 -12.64 17.29 3.69
C ASP A 165 -12.91 15.95 4.38
N LEU A 166 -11.87 15.26 4.85
CA LEU A 166 -12.01 14.03 5.64
C LEU A 166 -12.75 14.28 6.98
N LYS A 167 -12.51 15.43 7.60
CA LYS A 167 -13.23 15.84 8.80
C LYS A 167 -14.70 16.12 8.50
N ALA A 168 -15.01 16.77 7.38
CA ALA A 168 -16.38 17.10 6.97
C ALA A 168 -17.25 15.85 6.76
N VAL A 169 -16.67 14.74 6.31
CA VAL A 169 -17.37 13.45 6.15
C VAL A 169 -17.25 12.52 7.37
N GLY A 170 -16.62 12.99 8.45
CA GLY A 170 -16.51 12.24 9.71
C GLY A 170 -15.49 11.08 9.68
N ILE A 171 -14.54 11.09 8.74
CA ILE A 171 -13.49 10.08 8.60
C ILE A 171 -12.25 10.43 9.42
N LEU A 172 -11.85 11.71 9.44
CA LEU A 172 -10.68 12.16 10.21
C LEU A 172 -10.97 12.03 11.71
N LEU A 173 -10.09 11.34 12.43
CA LEU A 173 -10.12 11.35 13.89
C LEU A 173 -9.53 12.68 14.38
N ASP A 174 -10.37 13.50 15.02
CA ASP A 174 -9.98 14.82 15.50
C ASP A 174 -9.15 14.70 16.79
N GLU A 175 -8.08 15.49 16.88
CA GLU A 175 -7.21 15.59 18.07
C GLU A 175 -7.89 16.33 19.25
N SER A 176 -9.19 16.68 19.09
CA SER A 176 -9.94 17.50 20.03
C SER A 176 -10.71 16.68 21.08
N ILE A 177 -10.21 15.51 21.47
CA ILE A 177 -10.78 14.73 22.57
C ILE A 177 -9.82 14.65 23.73
#